data_4acc710dfb1cb4111792cd0edea7e8ff
#
_entry.id   4acc710dfb1cb4111792cd0edea7e8ff
#
_cell.length_a   1.000
_cell.length_b   1.000
_cell.length_c   1.000
_cell.angle_alpha   90.00
_cell.angle_beta   90.00
_cell.angle_gamma   90.00
#
_symmetry.space_group_name_H-M   'P 1'
#
loop_
_entity.id
_entity.type
_entity.pdbx_description
1 polymer ?
#
loop_
_entity_poly.entity_id
_entity_poly.type
_entity_poly.pdbx_seq_one_letter_code
_entity_poly.pdbx_strand_id
1 'polypeptide(L)'
;YWLWINGRMVVFEGGLKRGPSPYDTYYDSVEIAPYLTSGENTIAVLVWHFGKNGFSHVNSGLAALLFEAIAPGIEIVSDKSWSCRVYDAYQNTGAPYPNYRLSESNIRFDARRTLEGWNQPGYKNTFPGAEIASVVGKAPLGNLVERPIPLFKDFGLKEYPGVRRSEK
;
A
#
# COMPACT_ATOMS: atom_id res chain seq x y z
N TYR A 1 1.19 2.54 -0.11
CA TYR A 1 0.47 1.31 -0.46
C TYR A 1 0.66 0.95 -1.92
N TRP A 2 0.40 -0.30 -2.24
CA TRP A 2 0.20 -0.79 -3.61
C TRP A 2 -1.23 -1.29 -3.74
N LEU A 3 -1.88 -0.98 -4.86
CA LEU A 3 -3.25 -1.37 -5.15
C LEU A 3 -3.29 -2.24 -6.41
N TRP A 4 -3.99 -3.34 -6.32
CA TRP A 4 -4.34 -4.20 -7.47
C TRP A 4 -5.85 -4.32 -7.59
N ILE A 5 -6.31 -4.40 -8.82
CA ILE A 5 -7.67 -4.79 -9.16
C ILE A 5 -7.57 -5.95 -10.16
N ASN A 6 -8.17 -7.08 -9.83
CA ASN A 6 -8.14 -8.30 -10.63
C ASN A 6 -6.71 -8.73 -11.04
N GLY A 7 -5.76 -8.59 -10.10
CA GLY A 7 -4.35 -8.93 -10.30
C GLY A 7 -3.53 -7.90 -11.10
N ARG A 8 -4.17 -6.86 -11.64
CA ARG A 8 -3.47 -5.77 -12.36
C ARG A 8 -3.10 -4.67 -11.37
N MET A 9 -1.85 -4.25 -11.36
CA MET A 9 -1.39 -3.13 -10.53
C MET A 9 -2.00 -1.82 -11.04
N VAL A 10 -2.69 -1.13 -10.16
CA VAL A 10 -3.37 0.15 -10.41
C VAL A 10 -2.57 1.30 -9.82
N VAL A 11 -2.08 1.12 -8.60
CA VAL A 11 -1.24 2.10 -7.91
C VAL A 11 0.03 1.43 -7.42
N PHE A 12 1.16 2.00 -7.83
CA PHE A 12 2.49 1.67 -7.33
C PHE A 12 2.97 2.82 -6.45
N GLU A 13 3.41 2.52 -5.21
CA GLU A 13 3.88 3.51 -4.23
C GLU A 13 2.86 4.65 -3.97
N GLY A 14 1.62 4.29 -3.73
CA GLY A 14 0.58 5.22 -3.31
C GLY A 14 0.75 5.65 -1.86
N GLY A 15 0.06 6.75 -1.51
CA GLY A 15 0.17 7.39 -0.22
C GLY A 15 1.49 8.16 -0.04
N LEU A 16 1.40 9.45 0.26
CA LEU A 16 2.59 10.21 0.60
C LEU A 16 2.99 9.93 2.04
N LYS A 17 4.30 9.73 2.28
CA LYS A 17 4.85 9.36 3.59
C LYS A 17 4.75 10.46 4.64
N ARG A 18 4.49 11.67 4.22
CA ARG A 18 4.22 12.83 5.07
C ARG A 18 2.90 13.44 4.65
N GLY A 19 2.06 13.79 5.60
CA GLY A 19 0.83 14.52 5.35
C GLY A 19 1.08 16.00 5.03
N PRO A 20 0.01 16.74 4.66
CA PRO A 20 0.06 18.18 4.42
C PRO A 20 0.36 18.96 5.70
N SER A 21 0.03 18.39 6.84
CA SER A 21 0.32 18.86 8.19
C SER A 21 0.63 17.65 9.09
N PRO A 22 1.10 17.85 10.34
CA PRO A 22 1.30 16.75 11.28
C PRO A 22 0.05 15.94 11.61
N TYR A 23 -1.14 16.49 11.35
CA TYR A 23 -2.41 15.94 11.77
C TYR A 23 -3.33 15.54 10.62
N ASP A 24 -2.94 15.81 9.37
CA ASP A 24 -3.75 15.57 8.19
C ASP A 24 -3.09 14.55 7.27
N THR A 25 -3.88 13.92 6.40
CA THR A 25 -3.44 12.85 5.53
C THR A 25 -3.72 13.19 4.06
N TYR A 26 -2.75 12.95 3.18
CA TYR A 26 -3.01 12.98 1.74
C TYR A 26 -3.77 11.74 1.30
N TYR A 27 -4.77 11.93 0.43
CA TYR A 27 -5.41 10.84 -0.29
C TYR A 27 -5.04 10.89 -1.78
N ASP A 28 -5.12 9.73 -2.43
CA ASP A 28 -4.90 9.57 -3.86
C ASP A 28 -6.24 9.41 -4.57
N SER A 29 -6.53 10.24 -5.57
CA SER A 29 -7.67 10.07 -6.47
C SER A 29 -7.26 9.18 -7.65
N VAL A 30 -7.98 8.08 -7.86
CA VAL A 30 -7.59 7.04 -8.83
C VAL A 30 -8.78 6.60 -9.66
N GLU A 31 -8.66 6.66 -10.99
CA GLU A 31 -9.65 6.10 -11.91
C GLU A 31 -9.53 4.57 -11.95
N ILE A 32 -10.50 3.87 -11.41
CA ILE A 32 -10.48 2.40 -11.31
C ILE A 32 -11.35 1.70 -12.34
N ALA A 33 -12.26 2.39 -13.03
CA ALA A 33 -13.19 1.79 -13.98
C ALA A 33 -12.51 0.95 -15.08
N PRO A 34 -11.34 1.33 -15.64
CA PRO A 34 -10.65 0.53 -16.66
C PRO A 34 -10.14 -0.84 -16.17
N TYR A 35 -10.13 -1.07 -14.87
CA TYR A 35 -9.64 -2.31 -14.25
C TYR A 35 -10.76 -3.25 -13.81
N LEU A 36 -11.99 -2.74 -13.80
CA LEU A 36 -13.16 -3.51 -13.40
C LEU A 36 -13.67 -4.36 -14.57
N THR A 37 -14.25 -5.50 -14.22
CA THR A 37 -14.92 -6.42 -15.16
C THR A 37 -16.36 -6.65 -14.74
N SER A 38 -17.20 -7.15 -15.64
CA SER A 38 -18.55 -7.57 -15.28
C SER A 38 -18.50 -8.73 -14.28
N GLY A 39 -19.34 -8.68 -13.26
CA GLY A 39 -19.42 -9.69 -12.22
C GLY A 39 -18.48 -9.42 -11.04
N GLU A 40 -17.90 -10.46 -10.48
CA GLU A 40 -17.02 -10.37 -9.29
C GLU A 40 -15.70 -9.71 -9.63
N ASN A 41 -15.26 -8.81 -8.77
CA ASN A 41 -13.97 -8.14 -8.87
C ASN A 41 -13.22 -8.26 -7.55
N THR A 42 -11.92 -8.42 -7.64
CA THR A 42 -11.02 -8.47 -6.47
C THR A 42 -10.26 -7.15 -6.35
N ILE A 43 -10.44 -6.45 -5.24
CA ILE A 43 -9.65 -5.29 -4.86
C ILE A 43 -8.68 -5.73 -3.75
N ALA A 44 -7.39 -5.58 -3.99
CA ALA A 44 -6.35 -6.03 -3.08
C ALA A 44 -5.34 -4.91 -2.83
N VAL A 45 -5.04 -4.64 -1.56
CA VAL A 45 -4.16 -3.55 -1.16
C VAL A 45 -3.07 -4.08 -0.22
N LEU A 46 -1.81 -3.78 -0.55
CA LEU A 46 -0.69 -3.99 0.34
C LEU A 46 -0.33 -2.67 1.00
N VAL A 47 -0.56 -2.59 2.31
CA VAL A 47 -0.24 -1.41 3.12
C VAL A 47 1.08 -1.62 3.83
N TRP A 48 1.96 -0.65 3.72
CA TRP A 48 3.20 -0.66 4.47
C TRP A 48 3.12 0.27 5.68
N HIS A 49 3.33 -0.29 6.86
CA HIS A 49 3.41 0.45 8.12
C HIS A 49 4.77 0.19 8.79
N PHE A 50 5.59 1.22 8.86
CA PHE A 50 6.93 1.09 9.44
C PHE A 50 6.94 1.11 10.97
N GLY A 51 5.91 1.67 11.59
CA GLY A 51 5.68 1.62 13.03
C GLY A 51 6.49 2.62 13.87
N LYS A 52 7.33 3.43 13.27
CA LYS A 52 8.11 4.49 13.95
C LYS A 52 8.37 5.66 13.01
N ASN A 53 8.69 6.81 13.57
CA ASN A 53 9.13 7.96 12.78
C ASN A 53 10.46 7.65 12.08
N GLY A 54 10.60 8.16 10.86
CA GLY A 54 11.81 8.08 10.06
C GLY A 54 12.22 9.44 9.50
N PHE A 55 13.32 9.46 8.78
CA PHE A 55 13.77 10.69 8.13
C PHE A 55 12.81 11.15 7.04
N SER A 56 12.23 10.22 6.31
CA SER A 56 11.38 10.48 5.13
C SER A 56 9.88 10.36 5.41
N HIS A 57 9.46 9.93 6.59
CA HIS A 57 8.04 9.72 6.91
C HIS A 57 7.71 10.03 8.37
N VAL A 58 6.42 10.27 8.61
CA VAL A 58 5.84 10.43 9.94
C VAL A 58 4.97 9.20 10.23
N ASN A 59 5.14 8.61 11.41
CA ASN A 59 4.36 7.48 11.85
C ASN A 59 2.94 7.93 12.23
N SER A 60 1.92 7.29 11.64
CA SER A 60 0.52 7.51 11.98
C SER A 60 0.09 6.88 13.32
N GLY A 61 0.91 5.99 13.87
CA GLY A 61 0.58 5.19 15.06
C GLY A 61 -0.19 3.91 14.78
N LEU A 62 -0.83 3.79 13.63
CA LEU A 62 -1.65 2.63 13.24
C LEU A 62 -1.35 2.21 11.80
N ALA A 63 -1.33 0.90 11.57
CA ALA A 63 -1.42 0.34 10.22
C ALA A 63 -2.90 0.35 9.81
N ALA A 64 -3.27 1.21 8.89
CA ALA A 64 -4.65 1.37 8.47
C ALA A 64 -4.75 1.65 6.96
N LEU A 65 -5.92 1.36 6.40
CA LEU A 65 -6.32 1.68 5.04
C LEU A 65 -7.64 2.44 5.08
N LEU A 66 -7.71 3.53 4.34
CA LEU A 66 -8.96 4.15 3.96
C LEU A 66 -9.13 3.99 2.45
N PHE A 67 -10.22 3.39 2.04
CA PHE A 67 -10.59 3.20 0.65
C PHE A 67 -12.06 3.56 0.45
N GLU A 68 -12.34 4.34 -0.58
CA GLU A 68 -13.67 4.67 -1.04
C GLU A 68 -13.68 4.64 -2.56
N ALA A 69 -14.69 4.02 -3.15
CA ALA A 69 -14.94 4.06 -4.59
C ALA A 69 -16.43 4.31 -4.84
N ILE A 70 -16.72 5.30 -5.66
CA ILE A 70 -18.06 5.73 -5.98
C ILE A 70 -18.26 5.67 -7.49
N ALA A 71 -19.33 4.99 -7.90
CA ALA A 71 -19.81 4.97 -9.28
C ALA A 71 -21.35 4.96 -9.25
N PRO A 72 -22.05 5.23 -10.36
CA PRO A 72 -23.51 5.14 -10.41
C PRO A 72 -24.03 3.79 -9.93
N GLY A 73 -24.70 3.79 -8.76
CA GLY A 73 -25.25 2.57 -8.13
C GLY A 73 -24.24 1.67 -7.43
N ILE A 74 -22.99 2.10 -7.29
CA ILE A 74 -21.93 1.36 -6.59
C ILE A 74 -21.24 2.29 -5.62
N GLU A 75 -21.20 1.88 -4.35
CA GLU A 75 -20.38 2.50 -3.31
C GLU A 75 -19.62 1.38 -2.59
N ILE A 76 -18.31 1.49 -2.55
CA ILE A 76 -17.42 0.55 -1.86
C ILE A 76 -16.57 1.34 -0.88
N VAL A 77 -16.65 1.00 0.40
CA VAL A 77 -15.86 1.62 1.47
C VAL A 77 -15.06 0.56 2.21
N SER A 78 -13.92 0.94 2.74
CA SER A 78 -13.15 0.06 3.64
C SER A 78 -13.84 -0.01 5.00
N ASP A 79 -14.52 -1.11 5.24
CA ASP A 79 -15.24 -1.40 6.47
C ASP A 79 -14.93 -2.81 7.00
N LYS A 80 -15.75 -3.31 7.92
CA LYS A 80 -15.58 -4.65 8.52
C LYS A 80 -15.80 -5.82 7.56
N SER A 81 -16.33 -5.58 6.37
CA SER A 81 -16.50 -6.62 5.34
C SER A 81 -15.18 -6.96 4.66
N TRP A 82 -14.20 -6.09 4.77
CA TRP A 82 -12.86 -6.36 4.25
C TRP A 82 -12.14 -7.38 5.13
N SER A 83 -11.26 -8.15 4.50
CA SER A 83 -10.39 -9.10 5.18
C SER A 83 -8.95 -8.63 5.14
N CYS A 84 -8.24 -8.75 6.23
CA CYS A 84 -6.85 -8.30 6.32
C CYS A 84 -5.97 -9.25 7.12
N ARG A 85 -4.68 -9.22 6.84
CA ARG A 85 -3.66 -9.90 7.65
C ARG A 85 -2.31 -9.22 7.53
N VAL A 86 -1.44 -9.47 8.49
CA VAL A 86 -0.02 -9.13 8.36
C VAL A 86 0.63 -10.01 7.29
N TYR A 87 1.36 -9.39 6.35
CA TYR A 87 2.05 -10.11 5.29
C TYR A 87 3.48 -10.46 5.71
N ASP A 88 3.66 -11.66 6.24
CA ASP A 88 4.90 -12.13 6.87
C ASP A 88 6.11 -12.25 5.94
N ALA A 89 5.89 -12.18 4.62
CA ALA A 89 6.99 -12.15 3.66
C ALA A 89 7.85 -10.88 3.80
N TYR A 90 7.25 -9.77 4.25
CA TYR A 90 7.94 -8.52 4.52
C TYR A 90 8.29 -8.43 6.00
N GLN A 91 9.55 -8.31 6.30
CA GLN A 91 10.07 -8.28 7.66
C GLN A 91 11.07 -7.14 7.82
N ASN A 92 11.27 -6.72 9.06
CA ASN A 92 12.35 -5.80 9.38
C ASN A 92 13.69 -6.54 9.38
N THR A 93 14.75 -5.88 8.90
CA THR A 93 16.11 -6.46 8.89
C THR A 93 16.69 -6.65 10.28
N GLY A 94 16.16 -5.96 11.29
CA GLY A 94 16.77 -5.89 12.62
C GLY A 94 17.98 -4.94 12.68
N ALA A 95 18.54 -4.80 13.88
CA ALA A 95 19.74 -4.01 14.11
C ALA A 95 21.01 -4.86 13.82
N PRO A 96 22.13 -4.23 13.36
CA PRO A 96 22.24 -2.84 12.92
C PRO A 96 21.48 -2.61 11.62
N TYR A 97 20.73 -1.51 11.57
CA TYR A 97 19.96 -1.18 10.37
C TYR A 97 20.90 -0.77 9.22
N PRO A 98 20.70 -1.30 8.00
CA PRO A 98 21.51 -0.95 6.84
C PRO A 98 21.51 0.55 6.53
N ASN A 99 20.37 1.20 6.76
CA ASN A 99 20.25 2.64 6.61
C ASN A 99 19.24 3.20 7.62
N TYR A 100 19.72 4.03 8.54
CA TYR A 100 18.86 4.64 9.55
C TYR A 100 17.95 5.75 9.01
N ARG A 101 18.25 6.29 7.83
CA ARG A 101 17.50 7.39 7.19
C ARG A 101 16.35 6.90 6.33
N LEU A 102 16.53 5.77 5.67
CA LEU A 102 15.58 5.22 4.73
C LEU A 102 15.01 3.91 5.27
N SER A 103 13.75 3.96 5.66
CA SER A 103 13.04 2.79 6.16
C SER A 103 12.97 1.65 5.15
N GLU A 104 12.92 1.98 3.86
CA GLU A 104 12.91 1.04 2.75
C GLU A 104 14.12 0.11 2.73
N SER A 105 15.28 0.63 3.13
CA SER A 105 16.52 -0.17 3.22
C SER A 105 16.53 -1.17 4.37
N ASN A 106 15.52 -1.11 5.23
CA ASN A 106 15.40 -1.97 6.40
C ASN A 106 14.36 -3.07 6.23
N ILE A 107 13.96 -3.35 5.00
CA ILE A 107 13.03 -4.42 4.64
C ILE A 107 13.82 -5.65 4.21
N ARG A 108 13.48 -6.79 4.81
CA ARG A 108 13.89 -8.12 4.37
C ARG A 108 12.67 -8.83 3.80
N PHE A 109 12.79 -9.31 2.56
CA PHE A 109 11.74 -10.07 1.90
C PHE A 109 12.10 -11.56 1.89
N ASP A 110 11.19 -12.40 2.38
CA ASP A 110 11.29 -13.86 2.33
C ASP A 110 10.27 -14.43 1.34
N ALA A 111 10.72 -14.75 0.13
CA ALA A 111 9.87 -15.24 -0.95
C ALA A 111 9.17 -16.58 -0.63
N ARG A 112 9.66 -17.36 0.33
CA ARG A 112 9.02 -18.62 0.76
C ARG A 112 7.71 -18.39 1.51
N ARG A 113 7.46 -17.16 1.98
CA ARG A 113 6.27 -16.74 2.71
C ARG A 113 5.29 -15.95 1.87
N THR A 114 5.52 -15.89 0.55
CA THR A 114 4.60 -15.19 -0.34
C THR A 114 3.24 -15.90 -0.38
N LEU A 115 2.20 -15.08 -0.48
CA LEU A 115 0.83 -15.54 -0.66
C LEU A 115 0.52 -15.51 -2.16
N GLU A 116 0.80 -16.61 -2.83
CA GLU A 116 0.62 -16.68 -4.28
C GLU A 116 -0.84 -16.45 -4.67
N GLY A 117 -1.08 -15.56 -5.62
CA GLY A 117 -2.40 -15.26 -6.16
C GLY A 117 -3.33 -14.46 -5.24
N TRP A 118 -2.87 -13.96 -4.09
CA TRP A 118 -3.73 -13.27 -3.10
C TRP A 118 -4.48 -12.05 -3.65
N ASN A 119 -3.98 -11.45 -4.73
CA ASN A 119 -4.54 -10.29 -5.42
C ASN A 119 -5.32 -10.66 -6.70
N GLN A 120 -5.54 -11.96 -6.94
CA GLN A 120 -6.23 -12.46 -8.12
C GLN A 120 -7.70 -12.81 -7.83
N PRO A 121 -8.59 -12.72 -8.83
CA PRO A 121 -9.94 -13.26 -8.70
C PRO A 121 -9.93 -14.75 -8.36
N GLY A 122 -10.88 -15.16 -7.53
CA GLY A 122 -11.00 -16.56 -7.10
C GLY A 122 -10.04 -17.01 -6.00
N TYR A 123 -9.19 -16.12 -5.47
CA TYR A 123 -8.38 -16.45 -4.30
C TYR A 123 -9.27 -16.82 -3.10
N LYS A 124 -9.06 -18.00 -2.54
CA LYS A 124 -9.80 -18.46 -1.35
C LYS A 124 -9.28 -17.76 -0.11
N ASN A 125 -9.85 -16.62 0.17
CA ASN A 125 -9.46 -15.78 1.30
C ASN A 125 -9.89 -16.40 2.63
N THR A 126 -8.92 -16.63 3.52
CA THR A 126 -9.12 -17.10 4.90
C THR A 126 -8.67 -16.06 5.92
N PHE A 127 -8.45 -14.82 5.50
CA PHE A 127 -7.99 -13.77 6.39
C PHE A 127 -9.11 -13.36 7.35
N PRO A 128 -8.78 -12.94 8.57
CA PRO A 128 -9.75 -12.37 9.50
C PRO A 128 -10.37 -11.09 8.93
N GLY A 129 -11.55 -10.75 9.41
CA GLY A 129 -12.20 -9.48 9.08
C GLY A 129 -11.38 -8.29 9.58
N ALA A 130 -11.48 -7.17 8.88
CA ALA A 130 -10.87 -5.93 9.29
C ALA A 130 -11.58 -5.32 10.51
N GLU A 131 -10.83 -4.54 11.27
CA GLU A 131 -11.36 -3.75 12.37
C GLU A 131 -11.38 -2.28 12.00
N ILE A 132 -12.39 -1.54 12.52
CA ILE A 132 -12.44 -0.10 12.31
C ILE A 132 -11.44 0.57 13.25
N ALA A 133 -10.36 1.09 12.67
CA ALA A 133 -9.28 1.74 13.41
C ALA A 133 -9.62 3.20 13.78
N SER A 134 -10.33 3.92 12.91
CA SER A 134 -10.68 5.33 13.09
C SER A 134 -11.76 5.76 12.10
N VAL A 135 -12.17 7.02 12.19
CA VAL A 135 -13.04 7.69 11.23
C VAL A 135 -12.33 8.92 10.66
N VAL A 136 -12.72 9.35 9.47
CA VAL A 136 -12.22 10.58 8.84
C VAL A 136 -12.47 11.78 9.76
N GLY A 137 -11.54 12.72 9.80
CA GLY A 137 -11.59 13.89 10.68
C GLY A 137 -11.08 13.66 12.10
N LYS A 138 -10.68 12.43 12.44
CA LYS A 138 -10.09 12.09 13.75
C LYS A 138 -8.73 11.44 13.59
N ALA A 139 -7.92 11.50 14.65
CA ALA A 139 -6.65 10.80 14.67
C ALA A 139 -6.83 9.29 14.39
N PRO A 140 -5.91 8.66 13.65
CA PRO A 140 -4.65 9.21 13.12
C PRO A 140 -4.78 9.88 11.73
N LEU A 141 -5.94 9.86 11.09
CA LEU A 141 -6.10 10.31 9.69
C LEU A 141 -6.22 11.84 9.57
N GLY A 142 -6.88 12.51 10.52
CA GLY A 142 -7.17 13.93 10.45
C GLY A 142 -8.05 14.29 9.25
N ASN A 143 -7.86 15.49 8.69
CA ASN A 143 -8.52 15.88 7.46
C ASN A 143 -7.83 15.22 6.25
N LEU A 144 -8.64 14.89 5.24
CA LEU A 144 -8.14 14.36 3.99
C LEU A 144 -7.88 15.50 3.00
N VAL A 145 -6.66 15.53 2.45
CA VAL A 145 -6.24 16.51 1.46
C VAL A 145 -5.80 15.76 0.21
N GLU A 146 -6.21 16.25 -0.95
CA GLU A 146 -5.80 15.62 -2.21
C GLU A 146 -4.29 15.73 -2.41
N ARG A 147 -3.69 14.65 -2.89
CA ARG A 147 -2.26 14.60 -3.26
C ARG A 147 -1.93 15.71 -4.25
N PRO A 148 -0.91 16.54 -3.97
CA PRO A 148 -0.55 17.66 -4.86
C PRO A 148 0.40 17.29 -6.00
N ILE A 149 0.86 16.03 -6.06
CA ILE A 149 1.80 15.53 -7.06
C ILE A 149 1.23 14.27 -7.75
N PRO A 150 1.60 13.98 -9.00
CA PRO A 150 1.14 12.78 -9.70
C PRO A 150 1.51 11.49 -8.97
N LEU A 151 0.75 10.43 -9.23
CA LEU A 151 1.11 9.06 -8.83
C LEU A 151 2.40 8.62 -9.53
N PHE A 152 3.15 7.76 -8.86
CA PHE A 152 4.30 7.10 -9.47
C PHE A 152 3.86 6.18 -10.62
N LYS A 153 4.70 6.12 -11.65
CA LYS A 153 4.51 5.18 -12.75
C LYS A 153 5.35 3.93 -12.50
N ASP A 154 4.70 2.78 -12.54
CA ASP A 154 5.41 1.52 -12.60
C ASP A 154 5.85 1.25 -14.04
N PHE A 155 7.16 1.23 -14.27
CA PHE A 155 7.75 0.89 -15.57
C PHE A 155 8.10 -0.59 -15.68
N GLY A 156 7.74 -1.38 -14.69
CA GLY A 156 8.12 -2.78 -14.56
C GLY A 156 9.62 -2.99 -14.34
N LEU A 157 9.99 -4.26 -14.25
CA LEU A 157 11.40 -4.63 -14.17
C LEU A 157 12.09 -4.36 -15.51
N LYS A 158 13.28 -3.77 -15.44
CA LYS A 158 14.14 -3.51 -16.60
C LYS A 158 15.38 -4.36 -16.49
N GLU A 159 15.77 -5.00 -17.60
CA GLU A 159 17.05 -5.67 -17.68
C GLU A 159 18.19 -4.65 -17.69
N TYR A 160 19.25 -4.95 -16.96
CA TYR A 160 20.48 -4.18 -17.07
C TYR A 160 21.14 -4.46 -18.41
N PRO A 161 21.53 -3.44 -19.19
CA PRO A 161 22.15 -3.64 -20.49
C PRO A 161 23.57 -4.26 -20.42
N GLY A 162 24.06 -4.48 -19.22
CA GLY A 162 25.33 -5.13 -18.93
C GLY A 162 26.04 -4.53 -17.71
N VAL A 163 26.96 -5.28 -17.14
CA VAL A 163 27.83 -4.80 -16.06
C VAL A 163 29.16 -4.36 -16.67
N ARG A 164 29.48 -3.06 -16.59
CA ARG A 164 30.84 -2.62 -16.87
C ARG A 164 31.73 -3.04 -15.69
N ARG A 165 32.67 -3.94 -15.91
CA ARG A 165 33.75 -4.18 -14.95
C ARG A 165 34.51 -2.86 -14.73
N SER A 166 34.50 -2.32 -13.53
CA SER A 166 35.50 -1.34 -13.13
C SER A 166 36.77 -2.12 -12.85
N GLU A 167 37.77 -1.99 -13.69
CA GLU A 167 39.14 -2.38 -13.31
C GLU A 167 39.56 -1.43 -12.19
N LYS A 168 40.03 -2.02 -11.08
CA LYS A 168 40.68 -1.28 -9.98
C LYS A 168 42.12 -0.98 -10.37
#